data_104f4a318c22665da559184d83e69cd9
#
_entry.id   104f4a318c22665da559184d83e69cd9
#
_cell.length_a   1.000
_cell.length_b   1.000
_cell.length_c   1.000
_cell.angle_alpha   90.00
_cell.angle_beta   90.00
_cell.angle_gamma   90.00
#
_symmetry.space_group_name_H-M   'P 1'
#
loop_
_entity.id
_entity.type
_entity.pdbx_description
1 polymer ?
#
loop_
_entity_poly.entity_id
_entity_poly.type
_entity_poly.pdbx_seq_one_letter_code
_entity_poly.pdbx_strand_id
1 'polypeptide(L)'
;GLGYLTLNRQGRTLSGGEVQRVNLTTALGTNLVNTLFILDEPSIGLHPRDMDRVNAILRRLTSAGNTLVVVEHDPQVMLAGERLIDLGPGAGANGGQIIYEGSTRGVLCAATETGAYLSGKNALAAKRFPLTIRRLFSVLPTPSSTI
;
A
#
# COMPACT_ATOMS: atom_id res chain seq x y z
N GLY A 1 -1.60 15.73 -3.74
CA GLY A 1 -2.61 15.66 -4.74
C GLY A 1 -4.04 16.08 -4.41
N LEU A 2 -4.31 16.96 -3.40
CA LEU A 2 -5.68 17.45 -3.09
C LEU A 2 -5.90 18.93 -3.43
N GLY A 3 -4.97 19.58 -4.13
CA GLY A 3 -5.01 21.03 -4.40
C GLY A 3 -6.19 21.52 -5.25
N TYR A 4 -6.93 20.59 -5.86
CA TYR A 4 -8.15 20.89 -6.60
C TYR A 4 -9.41 20.95 -5.71
N LEU A 5 -9.31 20.48 -4.45
CA LEU A 5 -10.42 20.53 -3.51
C LEU A 5 -10.53 21.92 -2.88
N THR A 6 -11.75 22.43 -2.79
CA THR A 6 -12.05 23.64 -2.06
C THR A 6 -12.36 23.32 -0.60
N LEU A 7 -11.93 24.17 0.34
CA LEU A 7 -12.09 23.95 1.77
C LEU A 7 -13.56 23.89 2.24
N ASN A 8 -14.48 24.44 1.47
CA ASN A 8 -15.91 24.43 1.75
C ASN A 8 -16.64 23.22 1.15
N ARG A 9 -15.91 22.29 0.49
CA ARG A 9 -16.51 21.10 -0.09
C ARG A 9 -17.02 20.18 1.01
N GLN A 10 -18.27 19.75 0.89
CA GLN A 10 -18.88 18.86 1.86
C GLN A 10 -18.23 17.49 1.84
N GLY A 11 -17.83 16.95 3.00
CA GLY A 11 -17.12 15.66 3.13
C GLY A 11 -17.86 14.49 2.48
N ARG A 12 -19.20 14.48 2.49
CA ARG A 12 -20.03 13.46 1.82
C ARG A 12 -19.91 13.41 0.29
N THR A 13 -19.33 14.45 -0.32
CA THR A 13 -19.12 14.53 -1.77
C THR A 13 -17.71 14.11 -2.18
N LEU A 14 -16.87 13.75 -1.22
CA LEU A 14 -15.52 13.26 -1.46
C LEU A 14 -15.58 11.79 -1.85
N SER A 15 -14.74 11.39 -2.81
CA SER A 15 -14.49 9.98 -3.09
C SER A 15 -13.74 9.30 -1.93
N GLY A 16 -13.82 7.98 -1.83
CA GLY A 16 -13.11 7.22 -0.79
C GLY A 16 -11.61 7.52 -0.75
N GLY A 17 -10.96 7.59 -1.91
CA GLY A 17 -9.55 7.96 -2.00
C GLY A 17 -9.25 9.42 -1.60
N GLU A 18 -10.18 10.36 -1.83
CA GLU A 18 -10.03 11.75 -1.34
C GLU A 18 -10.12 11.80 0.18
N VAL A 19 -11.11 11.12 0.78
CA VAL A 19 -11.24 11.01 2.24
C VAL A 19 -9.99 10.42 2.86
N GLN A 20 -9.47 9.35 2.29
CA GLN A 20 -8.27 8.69 2.80
C GLN A 20 -7.06 9.61 2.76
N ARG A 21 -6.86 10.36 1.66
CA ARG A 21 -5.77 11.34 1.55
C ARG A 21 -5.92 12.51 2.53
N VAL A 22 -7.14 12.97 2.79
CA VAL A 22 -7.42 13.97 3.85
C VAL A 22 -7.01 13.39 5.22
N ASN A 23 -7.41 12.15 5.52
CA ASN A 23 -7.07 11.49 6.78
C ASN A 23 -5.55 11.30 6.93
N LEU A 24 -4.84 10.93 5.85
CA LEU A 24 -3.37 10.85 5.85
C LEU A 24 -2.72 12.21 6.14
N THR A 25 -3.27 13.29 5.58
CA THR A 25 -2.77 14.65 5.84
C THR A 25 -2.98 15.01 7.31
N THR A 26 -4.12 14.66 7.88
CA THR A 26 -4.40 14.85 9.31
C THR A 26 -3.45 14.05 10.18
N ALA A 27 -3.23 12.77 9.86
CA ALA A 27 -2.30 11.90 10.58
C ALA A 27 -0.86 12.45 10.58
N LEU A 28 -0.43 13.05 9.47
CA LEU A 28 0.88 13.73 9.40
C LEU A 28 0.95 15.01 10.24
N GLY A 29 -0.18 15.69 10.40
CA GLY A 29 -0.28 16.92 11.22
C GLY A 29 -0.36 16.65 12.72
N THR A 30 -0.68 15.42 13.11
CA THR A 30 -0.67 14.97 14.50
C THR A 30 0.69 14.36 14.81
N ASN A 31 1.25 14.65 15.99
CA ASN A 31 2.49 14.02 16.45
C ASN A 31 2.22 12.62 17.03
N LEU A 32 1.44 11.80 16.29
CA LEU A 32 1.16 10.42 16.69
C LEU A 32 2.41 9.57 16.55
N VAL A 33 2.71 8.84 17.61
CA VAL A 33 3.79 7.83 17.67
C VAL A 33 3.22 6.53 18.24
N ASN A 34 3.87 5.41 17.99
CA ASN A 34 3.42 4.08 18.44
C ASN A 34 1.98 3.74 18.03
N THR A 35 1.55 4.26 16.88
CA THR A 35 0.20 4.06 16.34
C THR A 35 0.24 3.08 15.18
N LEU A 36 -0.76 2.19 15.12
CA LEU A 36 -0.98 1.31 13.98
C LEU A 36 -1.92 2.01 12.99
N PHE A 37 -1.43 2.28 11.79
CA PHE A 37 -2.23 2.75 10.67
C PHE A 37 -2.56 1.58 9.74
N ILE A 38 -3.83 1.43 9.39
CA ILE A 38 -4.29 0.48 8.38
C ILE A 38 -4.82 1.28 7.20
N LEU A 39 -4.21 1.11 6.04
CA LEU A 39 -4.53 1.85 4.82
C LEU A 39 -4.97 0.87 3.74
N ASP A 40 -6.16 1.09 3.19
CA ASP A 40 -6.72 0.26 2.13
C ASP A 40 -6.66 1.04 0.81
N GLU A 41 -5.84 0.56 -0.13
CA GLU A 41 -5.61 1.15 -1.45
C GLU A 41 -5.31 2.67 -1.45
N PRO A 42 -4.30 3.16 -0.68
CA PRO A 42 -4.02 4.60 -0.59
C PRO A 42 -3.61 5.23 -1.94
N SER A 43 -3.24 4.42 -2.92
CA SER A 43 -2.90 4.86 -4.28
C SER A 43 -4.11 5.03 -5.20
N ILE A 44 -5.31 4.60 -4.79
CA ILE A 44 -6.48 4.57 -5.66
C ILE A 44 -6.81 5.95 -6.25
N GLY A 45 -7.03 5.98 -7.56
CA GLY A 45 -7.37 7.22 -8.28
C GLY A 45 -6.21 8.23 -8.39
N LEU A 46 -4.98 7.83 -8.07
CA LEU A 46 -3.79 8.66 -8.25
C LEU A 46 -3.14 8.41 -9.61
N HIS A 47 -2.53 9.46 -10.15
CA HIS A 47 -1.69 9.33 -11.32
C HIS A 47 -0.33 8.71 -10.90
N PRO A 48 0.31 7.87 -11.73
CA PRO A 48 1.62 7.27 -11.42
C PRO A 48 2.69 8.27 -10.95
N ARG A 49 2.64 9.52 -11.45
CA ARG A 49 3.54 10.61 -11.01
C ARG A 49 3.36 11.02 -9.54
N ASP A 50 2.23 10.66 -8.92
CA ASP A 50 1.94 11.03 -7.54
C ASP A 50 2.30 9.90 -6.54
N MET A 51 2.70 8.72 -7.03
CA MET A 51 3.08 7.57 -6.19
C MET A 51 4.26 7.87 -5.27
N ASP A 52 5.25 8.63 -5.77
CA ASP A 52 6.40 9.04 -4.94
C ASP A 52 5.97 9.88 -3.74
N ARG A 53 4.93 10.69 -3.90
CA ARG A 53 4.36 11.50 -2.80
C ARG A 53 3.67 10.63 -1.76
N VAL A 54 2.92 9.61 -2.19
CA VAL A 54 2.31 8.64 -1.27
C VAL A 54 3.40 7.91 -0.50
N ASN A 55 4.40 7.37 -1.20
CA ASN A 55 5.51 6.67 -0.58
C ASN A 55 6.29 7.56 0.41
N ALA A 56 6.48 8.86 0.08
CA ALA A 56 7.10 9.81 1.00
C ALA A 56 6.27 10.02 2.28
N ILE A 57 4.94 10.08 2.15
CA ILE A 57 4.02 10.18 3.29
C ILE A 57 4.11 8.94 4.17
N LEU A 58 4.04 7.74 3.57
CA LEU A 58 4.13 6.48 4.29
C LEU A 58 5.46 6.37 5.06
N ARG A 59 6.58 6.72 4.42
CA ARG A 59 7.89 6.74 5.08
C ARG A 59 7.97 7.74 6.22
N ARG A 60 7.36 8.92 6.11
CA ARG A 60 7.32 9.89 7.21
C ARG A 60 6.56 9.36 8.41
N LEU A 61 5.43 8.69 8.19
CA LEU A 61 4.66 8.07 9.27
C LEU A 61 5.46 6.98 9.99
N THR A 62 6.16 6.12 9.25
CA THR A 62 7.01 5.08 9.88
C THR A 62 8.21 5.67 10.58
N SER A 63 8.88 6.66 10.01
CA SER A 63 10.02 7.35 10.63
C SER A 63 9.63 8.08 11.92
N ALA A 64 8.35 8.42 12.08
CA ALA A 64 7.81 8.98 13.33
C ALA A 64 7.55 7.90 14.40
N GLY A 65 7.92 6.63 14.18
CA GLY A 65 7.73 5.55 15.14
C GLY A 65 6.37 4.86 15.07
N ASN A 66 5.68 4.94 13.94
CA ASN A 66 4.40 4.27 13.73
C ASN A 66 4.57 2.97 12.92
N THR A 67 3.61 2.07 13.09
CA THR A 67 3.49 0.85 12.27
C THR A 67 2.42 1.07 11.22
N LEU A 68 2.72 0.70 9.96
CA LEU A 68 1.77 0.79 8.86
C LEU A 68 1.49 -0.60 8.28
N VAL A 69 0.21 -0.89 8.11
CA VAL A 69 -0.28 -2.00 7.31
C VAL A 69 -0.98 -1.41 6.10
N VAL A 70 -0.46 -1.68 4.92
CA VAL A 70 -0.97 -1.12 3.67
C VAL A 70 -1.48 -2.25 2.79
N VAL A 71 -2.74 -2.19 2.42
CA VAL A 71 -3.35 -3.09 1.43
C VAL A 71 -3.23 -2.40 0.08
N GLU A 72 -2.51 -3.00 -0.85
CA GLU A 72 -2.19 -2.37 -2.13
C GLU A 72 -2.02 -3.39 -3.26
N HIS A 73 -2.15 -2.89 -4.48
CA HIS A 73 -1.87 -3.63 -5.71
C HIS A 73 -0.95 -2.85 -6.67
N ASP A 74 -0.63 -1.59 -6.36
CA ASP A 74 0.33 -0.81 -7.13
C ASP A 74 1.77 -1.26 -6.83
N PRO A 75 2.56 -1.68 -7.85
CA PRO A 75 3.91 -2.18 -7.65
C PRO A 75 4.85 -1.19 -6.97
N GLN A 76 4.70 0.11 -7.20
CA GLN A 76 5.59 1.12 -6.63
C GLN A 76 5.37 1.27 -5.12
N VAL A 77 4.11 1.15 -4.68
CA VAL A 77 3.78 1.19 -3.25
C VAL A 77 4.15 -0.13 -2.59
N MET A 78 3.83 -1.26 -3.23
CA MET A 78 4.17 -2.60 -2.73
C MET A 78 5.68 -2.74 -2.48
N LEU A 79 6.50 -2.34 -3.46
CA LEU A 79 7.97 -2.44 -3.37
C LEU A 79 8.60 -1.40 -2.43
N ALA A 80 7.86 -0.37 -2.04
CA ALA A 80 8.31 0.60 -1.04
C ALA A 80 8.23 0.07 0.40
N GLY A 81 7.47 -1.01 0.63
CA GLY A 81 7.38 -1.69 1.91
C GLY A 81 8.60 -2.56 2.19
N GLU A 82 8.82 -2.96 3.44
CA GLU A 82 9.91 -3.87 3.83
C GLU A 82 9.45 -5.33 3.89
N ARG A 83 8.25 -5.56 4.39
CA ARG A 83 7.62 -6.88 4.43
C ARG A 83 6.39 -6.91 3.54
N LEU A 84 6.18 -8.04 2.91
CA LEU A 84 5.06 -8.29 2.04
C LEU A 84 4.39 -9.60 2.44
N ILE A 85 3.07 -9.57 2.58
CA ILE A 85 2.23 -10.75 2.79
C ILE A 85 1.31 -10.85 1.58
N ASP A 86 1.45 -11.91 0.81
CA ASP A 86 0.63 -12.19 -0.37
C ASP A 86 -0.45 -13.20 -0.03
N LEU A 87 -1.69 -12.84 -0.30
CA LEU A 87 -2.86 -13.69 -0.06
C LEU A 87 -3.42 -14.23 -1.38
N GLY A 88 -3.55 -15.53 -1.49
CA GLY A 88 -4.01 -16.20 -2.69
C GLY A 88 -4.47 -17.64 -2.42
N PRO A 89 -4.38 -18.52 -3.45
CA PRO A 89 -4.00 -18.26 -4.84
C PRO A 89 -5.09 -17.59 -5.69
N GLY A 90 -6.33 -17.55 -5.23
CA GLY A 90 -7.46 -16.99 -5.96
C GLY A 90 -8.35 -16.12 -5.09
N ALA A 91 -9.57 -15.82 -5.57
CA ALA A 91 -10.60 -15.11 -4.84
C ALA A 91 -11.67 -16.08 -4.29
N GLY A 92 -12.47 -15.61 -3.34
CA GLY A 92 -13.57 -16.38 -2.76
C GLY A 92 -13.11 -17.60 -1.98
N ALA A 93 -13.77 -18.72 -2.17
CA ALA A 93 -13.51 -19.98 -1.41
C ALA A 93 -12.08 -20.51 -1.59
N ASN A 94 -11.42 -20.18 -2.69
CA ASN A 94 -10.04 -20.62 -3.00
C ASN A 94 -8.98 -19.56 -2.62
N GLY A 95 -9.38 -18.49 -1.96
CA GLY A 95 -8.49 -17.40 -1.56
C GLY A 95 -8.23 -17.35 -0.06
N GLY A 96 -7.55 -16.29 0.37
CA GLY A 96 -7.36 -15.98 1.78
C GLY A 96 -6.23 -16.77 2.47
N GLN A 97 -5.47 -17.56 1.72
CA GLN A 97 -4.30 -18.25 2.24
C GLN A 97 -3.04 -17.37 2.04
N ILE A 98 -2.13 -17.41 2.99
CA ILE A 98 -0.82 -16.78 2.82
C ILE A 98 -0.01 -17.66 1.86
N ILE A 99 0.27 -17.13 0.66
CA ILE A 99 1.08 -17.80 -0.36
C ILE A 99 2.53 -17.29 -0.39
N TYR A 100 2.77 -16.12 0.20
CA TYR A 100 4.09 -15.58 0.45
C TYR A 100 4.06 -14.68 1.68
N GLU A 101 5.10 -14.79 2.51
CA GLU A 101 5.41 -13.86 3.59
C GLU A 101 6.92 -13.66 3.66
N GLY A 102 7.37 -12.41 3.59
CA GLY A 102 8.80 -12.12 3.62
C GLY A 102 9.14 -10.69 3.24
N SER A 103 10.42 -10.47 2.90
CA SER A 103 10.85 -9.15 2.41
C SER A 103 10.30 -8.87 1.01
N THR A 104 10.10 -7.58 0.69
CA THR A 104 9.70 -7.16 -0.66
C THR A 104 10.73 -7.52 -1.72
N ARG A 105 12.02 -7.64 -1.35
CA ARG A 105 13.05 -8.17 -2.26
C ARG A 105 12.90 -9.67 -2.50
N GLY A 106 12.55 -10.42 -1.47
CA GLY A 106 12.37 -11.87 -1.55
C GLY A 106 11.22 -12.29 -2.46
N VAL A 107 10.13 -11.50 -2.52
CA VAL A 107 8.99 -11.82 -3.38
C VAL A 107 9.36 -11.83 -4.87
N LEU A 108 10.36 -11.04 -5.29
CA LEU A 108 10.82 -11.02 -6.69
C LEU A 108 11.41 -12.36 -7.16
N CYS A 109 11.84 -13.20 -6.21
CA CYS A 109 12.36 -14.55 -6.45
C CYS A 109 11.34 -15.65 -6.09
N ALA A 110 10.20 -15.30 -5.52
CA ALA A 110 9.20 -16.26 -5.11
C ALA A 110 8.48 -16.86 -6.33
N ALA A 111 8.12 -18.14 -6.23
CA ALA A 111 7.35 -18.87 -7.23
C ALA A 111 5.85 -18.56 -7.11
N THR A 112 5.49 -17.27 -7.00
CA THR A 112 4.11 -16.78 -6.93
C THR A 112 3.81 -15.92 -8.15
N GLU A 113 2.52 -15.77 -8.48
CA GLU A 113 2.12 -14.87 -9.57
C GLU A 113 2.51 -13.42 -9.26
N THR A 114 2.41 -13.01 -8.00
CA THR A 114 2.83 -11.69 -7.53
C THR A 114 4.34 -11.49 -7.73
N GLY A 115 5.15 -12.51 -7.40
CA GLY A 115 6.60 -12.48 -7.64
C GLY A 115 6.94 -12.37 -9.13
N ALA A 116 6.26 -13.14 -9.97
CA ALA A 116 6.43 -13.08 -11.42
C ALA A 116 6.01 -11.71 -12.00
N TYR A 117 4.95 -11.12 -11.49
CA TYR A 117 4.48 -9.78 -11.87
C TYR A 117 5.47 -8.69 -11.48
N LEU A 118 5.84 -8.64 -10.20
CA LEU A 118 6.74 -7.60 -9.66
C LEU A 118 8.16 -7.69 -10.23
N SER A 119 8.63 -8.90 -10.57
CA SER A 119 9.96 -9.09 -11.18
C SER A 119 10.01 -8.75 -12.68
N GLY A 120 8.87 -8.43 -13.30
CA GLY A 120 8.77 -8.15 -14.74
C GLY A 120 8.91 -9.40 -15.63
N LYS A 121 9.02 -10.60 -15.05
CA LYS A 121 9.14 -11.86 -15.81
C LYS A 121 7.89 -12.20 -16.62
N ASN A 122 6.74 -11.61 -16.29
CA ASN A 122 5.46 -11.81 -16.96
C ASN A 122 4.82 -10.50 -17.46
N ALA A 123 5.50 -9.83 -18.39
CA ALA A 123 4.92 -8.64 -19.07
C ALA A 123 3.59 -8.97 -19.81
N LEU A 124 3.34 -10.23 -20.15
CA LEU A 124 2.08 -10.71 -20.75
C LEU A 124 0.98 -10.99 -19.72
N ALA A 125 1.31 -11.24 -18.46
CA ALA A 125 0.32 -11.44 -17.40
C ALA A 125 -0.38 -10.12 -17.02
N ALA A 126 0.29 -8.98 -17.16
CA ALA A 126 -0.30 -7.66 -16.90
C ALA A 126 -1.57 -7.36 -17.73
N LYS A 127 -1.77 -8.05 -18.88
CA LYS A 127 -2.97 -7.94 -19.71
C LYS A 127 -4.10 -8.90 -19.35
N ARG A 128 -3.91 -9.84 -18.45
CA ARG A 128 -4.85 -10.95 -18.16
C ARG A 128 -5.32 -11.02 -16.71
N PHE A 129 -4.97 -10.06 -15.86
CA PHE A 129 -5.56 -10.06 -14.53
C PHE A 129 -7.00 -9.55 -14.59
N PRO A 130 -8.00 -10.43 -14.47
CA PRO A 130 -9.28 -9.98 -13.96
C PRO A 130 -9.00 -9.38 -12.59
N LEU A 131 -9.68 -8.30 -12.27
CA LEU A 131 -9.67 -7.58 -10.99
C LEU A 131 -9.99 -8.52 -9.81
N THR A 132 -9.10 -9.44 -9.52
CA THR A 132 -9.17 -10.27 -8.33
C THR A 132 -8.43 -9.48 -7.27
N ILE A 133 -9.17 -8.94 -6.32
CA ILE A 133 -8.67 -8.17 -5.18
C ILE A 133 -7.65 -9.04 -4.45
N ARG A 134 -6.38 -8.86 -4.73
CA ARG A 134 -5.29 -9.45 -3.97
C ARG A 134 -4.93 -8.45 -2.88
N ARG A 135 -5.33 -8.76 -1.67
CA ARG A 135 -4.96 -7.95 -0.51
C ARG A 135 -3.52 -8.27 -0.15
N LEU A 136 -2.63 -7.34 -0.43
CA LEU A 136 -1.25 -7.38 0.02
C LEU A 136 -1.11 -6.48 1.25
N PHE A 137 -0.52 -7.04 2.30
CA PHE A 137 -0.18 -6.30 3.50
C PHE A 137 1.31 -5.99 3.46
N SER A 138 1.66 -4.71 3.43
CA SER A 138 3.02 -4.26 3.64
C SER A 138 3.15 -3.74 5.07
N VAL A 139 3.99 -4.39 5.86
CA VAL A 139 4.35 -3.91 7.20
C VAL A 139 5.63 -3.10 7.05
N LEU A 140 5.56 -1.82 7.33
CA LEU A 140 6.73 -0.95 7.40
C LEU A 140 7.27 -0.98 8.83
N PRO A 141 8.58 -1.13 9.05
CA PRO A 141 9.13 -1.33 10.37
C PRO A 141 9.04 -0.08 11.23
N THR A 142 8.95 -0.32 12.52
CA THR A 142 9.34 0.66 13.51
C THR A 142 10.86 0.86 13.44
N PRO A 143 11.37 2.09 13.54
CA PRO A 143 12.80 2.29 13.66
C PRO A 143 13.29 1.49 14.87
N SER A 144 14.29 0.62 14.66
CA SER A 144 14.94 -0.09 15.75
C SER A 144 15.49 0.94 16.71
N SER A 145 14.99 0.92 17.95
CA SER A 145 15.61 1.62 19.06
C SER A 145 16.99 0.98 19.28
N THR A 146 18.01 1.53 18.67
CA THR A 146 19.39 1.26 19.09
C THR A 146 19.57 2.01 20.39
N ILE A 147 19.55 1.25 21.50
CA ILE A 147 20.04 1.71 22.81
C ILE A 147 21.57 1.71 22.75
#